data_8e1373c4becab34fa02633dd6e62612b
#
_entry.id   8e1373c4becab34fa02633dd6e62612b
#
_cell.length_a   1.000
_cell.length_b   1.000
_cell.length_c   1.000
_cell.angle_alpha   90.00
_cell.angle_beta   90.00
_cell.angle_gamma   90.00
#
_symmetry.space_group_name_H-M   'P 1'
#
loop_
_entity.id
_entity.type
_entity.pdbx_description
1 polymer ?
#
loop_
_entity_poly.entity_id
_entity_poly.type
_entity_poly.pdbx_seq_one_letter_code
_entity_poly.pdbx_strand_id
1 'polypeptide(L)'
;MPRLDLALRLLFAAIALVLSLPCAASSWAAASKEKICDVDADFALGLEDYPAAITLHRKVLRAHNDNALAHYHLGFAYGMTGRKGDEINEYLAAARLGLDKWDLFLNLGLAYLSQNDGPKAIKTLQTAVLLGPDHPEAHFNLAIAYEKGNRLREALQEIIVSLHLAPEDPDERNTKGIICAELGNLGCARDEWAHVVQVAPNYAPARANLAILSGSRMPLAASTSSALGGDGFAFAH
;
A
#
# COMPACT_ATOMS: atom_id res chain seq x y z
N MET A 1 -71.52 -4.58 9.46
CA MET A 1 -70.36 -3.80 8.98
C MET A 1 -69.51 -3.28 10.16
N PRO A 2 -68.69 -4.09 10.78
CA PRO A 2 -67.65 -3.50 11.62
C PRO A 2 -66.32 -4.29 11.64
N ARG A 3 -65.94 -5.00 10.58
CA ARG A 3 -64.69 -5.80 10.57
C ARG A 3 -63.58 -5.30 9.60
N LEU A 4 -63.87 -4.27 8.79
CA LEU A 4 -62.89 -3.66 7.90
C LEU A 4 -62.00 -2.61 8.62
N ASP A 5 -62.42 -2.08 9.76
CA ASP A 5 -61.75 -0.97 10.44
C ASP A 5 -60.49 -1.40 11.20
N LEU A 6 -60.43 -2.65 11.69
CA LEU A 6 -59.29 -3.14 12.47
C LEU A 6 -58.09 -3.48 11.59
N ALA A 7 -58.32 -4.06 10.39
CA ALA A 7 -57.25 -4.37 9.45
C ALA A 7 -56.61 -3.09 8.86
N LEU A 8 -57.44 -2.07 8.59
CA LEU A 8 -56.99 -0.79 8.08
C LEU A 8 -56.19 -0.02 9.15
N ARG A 9 -56.60 -0.09 10.42
CA ARG A 9 -55.88 0.52 11.55
C ARG A 9 -54.55 -0.16 11.83
N LEU A 10 -54.44 -1.46 11.66
CA LEU A 10 -53.17 -2.22 11.77
C LEU A 10 -52.23 -1.93 10.60
N LEU A 11 -52.75 -1.70 9.40
CA LEU A 11 -51.97 -1.30 8.25
C LEU A 11 -51.36 0.11 8.39
N PHE A 12 -52.16 1.06 8.89
CA PHE A 12 -51.68 2.42 9.18
C PHE A 12 -50.70 2.45 10.35
N ALA A 13 -50.87 1.61 11.38
CA ALA A 13 -49.93 1.49 12.48
C ALA A 13 -48.62 0.89 12.04
N ALA A 14 -48.61 -0.10 11.12
CA ALA A 14 -47.41 -0.66 10.54
C ALA A 14 -46.64 0.31 9.63
N ILE A 15 -47.40 1.14 8.85
CA ILE A 15 -46.79 2.19 8.01
C ILE A 15 -46.21 3.32 8.88
N ALA A 16 -46.86 3.70 9.98
CA ALA A 16 -46.33 4.72 10.90
C ALA A 16 -45.11 4.24 11.66
N LEU A 17 -44.99 2.93 11.95
CA LEU A 17 -43.82 2.35 12.62
C LEU A 17 -42.60 2.28 11.70
N VAL A 18 -42.80 2.14 10.37
CA VAL A 18 -41.70 2.14 9.36
C VAL A 18 -41.18 3.56 9.11
N LEU A 19 -42.04 4.58 9.32
CA LEU A 19 -41.65 5.99 9.15
C LEU A 19 -41.02 6.60 10.40
N SER A 20 -41.01 5.91 11.54
CA SER A 20 -40.40 6.37 12.79
C SER A 20 -39.00 5.76 13.07
N LEU A 21 -38.49 4.96 12.17
CA LEU A 21 -37.07 4.58 12.24
C LEU A 21 -36.24 5.81 11.92
N PRO A 22 -35.34 6.24 12.81
CA PRO A 22 -34.42 7.35 12.49
C PRO A 22 -33.67 6.95 11.22
N CYS A 23 -33.85 7.78 10.23
CA CYS A 23 -33.31 7.60 8.89
C CYS A 23 -31.82 7.21 8.98
N ALA A 24 -31.47 6.00 8.60
CA ALA A 24 -30.08 5.55 8.43
C ALA A 24 -29.34 6.37 7.34
N ALA A 25 -29.99 7.39 6.77
CA ALA A 25 -29.38 8.32 5.82
C ALA A 25 -28.24 9.15 6.43
N SER A 26 -28.20 9.30 7.77
CA SER A 26 -27.10 10.01 8.42
C SER A 26 -25.80 9.19 8.47
N SER A 27 -25.89 7.85 8.53
CA SER A 27 -24.72 6.98 8.49
C SER A 27 -24.15 6.81 7.07
N TRP A 28 -25.03 6.84 6.05
CA TRP A 28 -24.59 6.80 4.64
C TRP A 28 -23.93 8.11 4.20
N ALA A 29 -24.47 9.24 4.65
CA ALA A 29 -23.90 10.56 4.37
C ALA A 29 -22.59 10.79 5.14
N ALA A 30 -22.40 10.16 6.30
CA ALA A 30 -21.15 10.19 7.05
C ALA A 30 -20.09 9.29 6.35
N ALA A 31 -20.46 8.05 5.98
CA ALA A 31 -19.55 7.13 5.30
C ALA A 31 -19.12 7.61 3.91
N SER A 32 -19.94 8.40 3.21
CA SER A 32 -19.55 8.99 1.91
C SER A 32 -18.69 10.25 2.06
N LYS A 33 -18.72 10.93 3.20
CA LYS A 33 -17.85 12.09 3.48
C LYS A 33 -16.40 11.69 3.80
N GLU A 34 -16.15 10.45 4.24
CA GLU A 34 -14.81 9.97 4.52
C GLU A 34 -13.98 9.61 3.28
N LYS A 35 -14.62 9.45 2.11
CA LYS A 35 -13.93 9.00 0.88
C LYS A 35 -13.37 10.11 0.00
N ILE A 36 -13.79 11.34 0.19
CA ILE A 36 -13.34 12.49 -0.62
C ILE A 36 -12.88 13.57 0.36
N CYS A 37 -11.59 13.89 0.29
CA CYS A 37 -10.99 14.94 1.11
C CYS A 37 -11.46 16.33 0.64
N ASP A 38 -11.24 16.60 -0.64
CA ASP A 38 -11.64 17.81 -1.37
C ASP A 38 -11.54 17.49 -2.86
N VAL A 39 -12.62 17.75 -3.62
CA VAL A 39 -12.70 17.31 -5.03
C VAL A 39 -11.58 17.90 -5.88
N ASP A 40 -11.26 19.20 -5.70
CA ASP A 40 -10.23 19.86 -6.50
C ASP A 40 -8.84 19.37 -6.11
N ALA A 41 -8.60 19.11 -4.81
CA ALA A 41 -7.33 18.62 -4.30
C ALA A 41 -7.07 17.16 -4.74
N ASP A 42 -8.09 16.32 -4.66
CA ASP A 42 -8.01 14.92 -5.09
C ASP A 42 -7.89 14.82 -6.62
N PHE A 43 -8.56 15.71 -7.36
CA PHE A 43 -8.44 15.80 -8.82
C PHE A 43 -7.02 16.22 -9.25
N ALA A 44 -6.41 17.22 -8.59
CA ALA A 44 -5.04 17.62 -8.86
C ALA A 44 -4.06 16.47 -8.60
N LEU A 45 -4.31 15.67 -7.53
CA LEU A 45 -3.52 14.49 -7.21
C LEU A 45 -3.64 13.42 -8.31
N GLY A 46 -4.87 13.16 -8.79
CA GLY A 46 -5.13 12.21 -9.88
C GLY A 46 -4.55 12.64 -11.24
N LEU A 47 -4.33 13.94 -11.43
CA LEU A 47 -3.63 14.49 -12.61
C LEU A 47 -2.10 14.55 -12.42
N GLU A 48 -1.58 14.07 -11.29
CA GLU A 48 -0.16 14.16 -10.93
C GLU A 48 0.38 15.60 -10.82
N ASP A 49 -0.53 16.58 -10.71
CA ASP A 49 -0.16 17.97 -10.41
C ASP A 49 0.12 18.13 -8.91
N TYR A 50 1.23 17.52 -8.47
CA TYR A 50 1.61 17.51 -7.07
C TYR A 50 1.79 18.91 -6.45
N PRO A 51 2.33 19.92 -7.13
CA PRO A 51 2.36 21.31 -6.62
C PRO A 51 0.96 21.87 -6.34
N ALA A 52 0.01 21.67 -7.24
CA ALA A 52 -1.38 22.08 -7.03
C ALA A 52 -2.02 21.26 -5.89
N ALA A 53 -1.86 19.93 -5.88
CA ALA A 53 -2.35 19.05 -4.83
C ALA A 53 -1.85 19.48 -3.44
N ILE A 54 -0.54 19.75 -3.29
CA ILE A 54 0.05 20.25 -2.04
C ILE A 54 -0.63 21.56 -1.60
N THR A 55 -0.84 22.48 -2.53
CA THR A 55 -1.44 23.80 -2.22
C THR A 55 -2.88 23.63 -1.73
N LEU A 56 -3.66 22.79 -2.41
CA LEU A 56 -5.07 22.55 -2.13
C LEU A 56 -5.26 21.74 -0.83
N HIS A 57 -4.53 20.64 -0.63
CA HIS A 57 -4.62 19.89 0.63
C HIS A 57 -4.18 20.72 1.84
N ARG A 58 -3.15 21.56 1.69
CA ARG A 58 -2.78 22.52 2.75
C ARG A 58 -3.88 23.54 3.05
N LYS A 59 -4.67 23.94 2.05
CA LYS A 59 -5.84 24.79 2.25
C LYS A 59 -6.94 24.05 3.03
N VAL A 60 -7.20 22.79 2.68
CA VAL A 60 -8.11 21.91 3.43
C VAL A 60 -7.70 21.82 4.90
N LEU A 61 -6.42 21.51 5.16
CA LEU A 61 -5.90 21.33 6.52
C LEU A 61 -5.87 22.62 7.35
N ARG A 62 -5.85 23.80 6.72
CA ARG A 62 -6.04 25.07 7.46
C ARG A 62 -7.47 25.23 7.99
N ALA A 63 -8.45 24.67 7.28
CA ALA A 63 -9.86 24.72 7.69
C ALA A 63 -10.24 23.53 8.60
N HIS A 64 -9.63 22.37 8.35
CA HIS A 64 -9.93 21.07 8.99
C HIS A 64 -8.63 20.32 9.26
N ASN A 65 -7.92 20.70 10.32
CA ASN A 65 -6.62 20.15 10.69
C ASN A 65 -6.69 18.71 11.23
N ASP A 66 -7.88 18.18 11.41
CA ASP A 66 -8.19 16.81 11.83
C ASP A 66 -8.61 15.91 10.65
N ASN A 67 -8.49 16.39 9.41
CA ASN A 67 -8.78 15.59 8.22
C ASN A 67 -7.63 14.61 7.93
N ALA A 68 -7.76 13.37 8.41
CA ALA A 68 -6.76 12.32 8.26
C ALA A 68 -6.46 11.99 6.79
N LEU A 69 -7.48 12.00 5.92
CA LEU A 69 -7.30 11.72 4.49
C LEU A 69 -6.53 12.84 3.79
N ALA A 70 -6.78 14.11 4.16
CA ALA A 70 -6.02 15.24 3.64
C ALA A 70 -4.53 15.17 4.03
N HIS A 71 -4.20 14.73 5.25
CA HIS A 71 -2.84 14.46 5.67
C HIS A 71 -2.20 13.34 4.83
N TYR A 72 -2.93 12.24 4.60
CA TYR A 72 -2.44 11.13 3.78
C TYR A 72 -2.12 11.58 2.35
N HIS A 73 -3.05 12.26 1.67
CA HIS A 73 -2.86 12.76 0.31
C HIS A 73 -1.74 13.80 0.22
N LEU A 74 -1.63 14.68 1.23
CA LEU A 74 -0.53 15.64 1.30
C LEU A 74 0.83 14.96 1.49
N GLY A 75 0.89 13.92 2.33
CA GLY A 75 2.08 13.08 2.51
C GLY A 75 2.51 12.44 1.19
N PHE A 76 1.57 11.86 0.44
CA PHE A 76 1.84 11.28 -0.87
C PHE A 76 2.40 12.33 -1.85
N ALA A 77 1.77 13.49 -1.97
CA ALA A 77 2.24 14.56 -2.84
C ALA A 77 3.64 15.08 -2.44
N TYR A 78 3.96 15.10 -1.15
CA TYR A 78 5.32 15.42 -0.68
C TYR A 78 6.32 14.33 -1.07
N GLY A 79 5.96 13.06 -0.98
CA GLY A 79 6.79 11.94 -1.42
C GLY A 79 7.16 12.06 -2.89
N MET A 80 6.17 12.31 -3.76
CA MET A 80 6.34 12.48 -5.21
C MET A 80 7.18 13.72 -5.58
N THR A 81 7.23 14.73 -4.71
CA THR A 81 8.07 15.93 -4.90
C THR A 81 9.41 15.85 -4.16
N GLY A 82 9.78 14.70 -3.59
CA GLY A 82 11.05 14.47 -2.90
C GLY A 82 11.16 15.10 -1.51
N ARG A 83 10.06 15.60 -0.94
CA ARG A 83 10.02 16.26 0.38
C ARG A 83 9.86 15.22 1.51
N LYS A 84 10.86 14.33 1.62
CA LYS A 84 10.83 13.14 2.49
C LYS A 84 10.48 13.39 3.97
N GLY A 85 10.96 14.48 4.56
CA GLY A 85 10.64 14.82 5.96
C GLY A 85 9.17 15.21 6.15
N ASP A 86 8.65 16.00 5.21
CA ASP A 86 7.24 16.43 5.22
C ASP A 86 6.32 15.23 4.94
N GLU A 87 6.67 14.36 4.00
CA GLU A 87 5.99 13.12 3.67
C GLU A 87 5.72 12.27 4.93
N ILE A 88 6.78 11.94 5.69
CA ILE A 88 6.67 11.14 6.91
C ILE A 88 5.82 11.84 7.96
N ASN A 89 5.98 13.16 8.14
CA ASN A 89 5.22 13.91 9.13
C ASN A 89 3.71 13.86 8.84
N GLU A 90 3.34 13.99 7.58
CA GLU A 90 1.94 13.97 7.16
C GLU A 90 1.34 12.56 7.28
N TYR A 91 2.05 11.50 6.89
CA TYR A 91 1.59 10.12 7.10
C TYR A 91 1.43 9.80 8.59
N LEU A 92 2.35 10.25 9.45
CA LEU A 92 2.22 10.09 10.89
C LEU A 92 1.03 10.89 11.46
N ALA A 93 0.71 12.06 10.88
CA ALA A 93 -0.47 12.81 11.28
C ALA A 93 -1.76 12.05 10.90
N ALA A 94 -1.83 11.53 9.68
CA ALA A 94 -2.96 10.70 9.23
C ALA A 94 -3.18 9.48 10.14
N ALA A 95 -2.12 8.74 10.47
CA ALA A 95 -2.18 7.59 11.37
C ALA A 95 -2.62 7.97 12.79
N ARG A 96 -2.13 9.09 13.35
CA ARG A 96 -2.56 9.59 14.68
C ARG A 96 -4.02 9.99 14.71
N LEU A 97 -4.58 10.41 13.58
CA LEU A 97 -6.00 10.76 13.43
C LEU A 97 -6.89 9.53 13.17
N GLY A 98 -6.30 8.32 13.20
CA GLY A 98 -7.04 7.06 13.10
C GLY A 98 -7.29 6.59 11.67
N LEU A 99 -6.50 7.03 10.70
CA LEU A 99 -6.58 6.48 9.35
C LEU A 99 -5.87 5.12 9.31
N ASP A 100 -6.62 4.04 9.50
CA ASP A 100 -6.14 2.66 9.54
C ASP A 100 -6.26 2.02 8.14
N LYS A 101 -5.42 2.48 7.20
CA LYS A 101 -5.33 1.95 5.84
C LYS A 101 -3.99 1.29 5.60
N TRP A 102 -3.99 0.10 4.98
CA TRP A 102 -2.76 -0.63 4.68
C TRP A 102 -1.81 0.18 3.77
N ASP A 103 -2.35 0.89 2.78
CA ASP A 103 -1.61 1.73 1.84
C ASP A 103 -0.91 2.92 2.51
N LEU A 104 -1.53 3.53 3.53
CA LEU A 104 -0.87 4.54 4.35
C LEU A 104 0.39 3.97 5.02
N PHE A 105 0.29 2.80 5.65
CA PHE A 105 1.43 2.19 6.35
C PHE A 105 2.45 1.61 5.37
N LEU A 106 2.04 1.16 4.18
CA LEU A 106 2.95 0.81 3.10
C LEU A 106 3.79 2.03 2.69
N ASN A 107 3.15 3.14 2.35
CA ASN A 107 3.83 4.36 1.90
C ASN A 107 4.75 4.93 3.00
N LEU A 108 4.31 4.95 4.25
CA LEU A 108 5.14 5.37 5.38
C LEU A 108 6.34 4.44 5.57
N GLY A 109 6.18 3.14 5.40
CA GLY A 109 7.25 2.15 5.45
C GLY A 109 8.29 2.37 4.34
N LEU A 110 7.83 2.63 3.12
CA LEU A 110 8.69 2.97 1.98
C LEU A 110 9.45 4.29 2.21
N ALA A 111 8.79 5.29 2.79
CA ALA A 111 9.44 6.54 3.17
C ALA A 111 10.56 6.31 4.19
N TYR A 112 10.38 5.44 5.20
CA TYR A 112 11.43 5.04 6.13
C TYR A 112 12.56 4.26 5.45
N LEU A 113 12.25 3.33 4.52
CA LEU A 113 13.29 2.63 3.74
C LEU A 113 14.14 3.60 2.93
N SER A 114 13.52 4.62 2.34
CA SER A 114 14.23 5.65 1.57
C SER A 114 15.16 6.52 2.43
N GLN A 115 14.91 6.58 3.74
CA GLN A 115 15.78 7.26 4.72
C GLN A 115 16.75 6.30 5.43
N ASN A 116 16.82 5.03 5.01
CA ASN A 116 17.62 3.98 5.67
C ASN A 116 17.25 3.74 7.15
N ASP A 117 16.02 4.07 7.56
CA ASP A 117 15.50 3.75 8.90
C ASP A 117 14.84 2.35 8.88
N GLY A 118 15.66 1.30 8.76
CA GLY A 118 15.20 -0.09 8.67
C GLY A 118 14.28 -0.51 9.82
N PRO A 119 14.61 -0.22 11.09
CA PRO A 119 13.74 -0.62 12.22
C PRO A 119 12.33 -0.02 12.13
N LYS A 120 12.20 1.26 11.77
CA LYS A 120 10.87 1.88 11.61
C LYS A 120 10.16 1.36 10.36
N ALA A 121 10.88 1.15 9.26
CA ALA A 121 10.33 0.58 8.05
C ALA A 121 9.70 -0.80 8.34
N ILE A 122 10.44 -1.72 8.96
CA ILE A 122 9.95 -3.07 9.30
C ILE A 122 8.68 -2.97 10.15
N LYS A 123 8.71 -2.19 11.25
CA LYS A 123 7.55 -2.05 12.14
C LYS A 123 6.33 -1.52 11.39
N THR A 124 6.53 -0.54 10.53
CA THR A 124 5.44 0.10 9.78
C THR A 124 4.87 -0.83 8.70
N LEU A 125 5.74 -1.53 7.96
CA LEU A 125 5.34 -2.51 6.96
C LEU A 125 4.64 -3.73 7.56
N GLN A 126 5.03 -4.16 8.77
CA GLN A 126 4.27 -5.17 9.52
C GLN A 126 2.83 -4.70 9.80
N THR A 127 2.63 -3.40 10.08
CA THR A 127 1.28 -2.86 10.23
C THR A 127 0.52 -2.86 8.90
N ALA A 128 1.19 -2.55 7.78
CA ALA A 128 0.57 -2.63 6.46
C ALA A 128 0.08 -4.05 6.15
N VAL A 129 0.93 -5.07 6.37
CA VAL A 129 0.56 -6.48 6.21
C VAL A 129 -0.60 -6.90 7.13
N LEU A 130 -0.61 -6.42 8.37
CA LEU A 130 -1.69 -6.72 9.32
C LEU A 130 -3.04 -6.14 8.86
N LEU A 131 -3.05 -4.94 8.28
CA LEU A 131 -4.25 -4.26 7.82
C LEU A 131 -4.72 -4.75 6.43
N GLY A 132 -3.80 -5.25 5.61
CA GLY A 132 -4.07 -5.73 4.26
C GLY A 132 -3.29 -7.01 3.95
N PRO A 133 -3.67 -8.17 4.55
CA PRO A 133 -2.91 -9.41 4.39
C PRO A 133 -2.99 -10.04 2.97
N ASP A 134 -3.87 -9.56 2.14
CA ASP A 134 -4.11 -10.04 0.75
C ASP A 134 -3.43 -9.13 -0.29
N HIS A 135 -2.64 -8.15 0.17
CA HIS A 135 -1.92 -7.23 -0.71
C HIS A 135 -0.47 -7.68 -0.89
N PRO A 136 -0.09 -8.24 -2.05
CA PRO A 136 1.26 -8.73 -2.30
C PRO A 136 2.33 -7.65 -2.12
N GLU A 137 2.02 -6.39 -2.46
CA GLU A 137 2.92 -5.26 -2.34
C GLU A 137 3.36 -5.01 -0.88
N ALA A 138 2.48 -5.24 0.09
CA ALA A 138 2.80 -5.09 1.51
C ALA A 138 3.81 -6.16 1.96
N HIS A 139 3.59 -7.42 1.57
CA HIS A 139 4.48 -8.55 1.85
C HIS A 139 5.83 -8.39 1.15
N PHE A 140 5.81 -8.01 -0.13
CA PHE A 140 7.03 -7.77 -0.90
C PHE A 140 7.92 -6.70 -0.26
N ASN A 141 7.36 -5.55 0.08
CA ASN A 141 8.13 -4.47 0.69
C ASN A 141 8.59 -4.79 2.11
N LEU A 142 7.83 -5.59 2.88
CA LEU A 142 8.28 -6.13 4.16
C LEU A 142 9.45 -7.11 3.97
N ALA A 143 9.42 -7.96 2.93
CA ALA A 143 10.52 -8.84 2.59
C ALA A 143 11.79 -8.05 2.28
N ILE A 144 11.70 -6.98 1.46
CA ILE A 144 12.83 -6.07 1.18
C ILE A 144 13.35 -5.42 2.47
N ALA A 145 12.47 -4.97 3.36
CA ALA A 145 12.88 -4.37 4.61
C ALA A 145 13.61 -5.37 5.52
N TYR A 146 13.17 -6.62 5.56
CA TYR A 146 13.85 -7.69 6.27
C TYR A 146 15.20 -8.07 5.65
N GLU A 147 15.28 -8.18 4.32
CA GLU A 147 16.51 -8.45 3.59
C GLU A 147 17.56 -7.37 3.90
N LYS A 148 17.22 -6.09 3.74
CA LYS A 148 18.10 -4.97 4.11
C LYS A 148 18.52 -4.97 5.59
N GLY A 149 17.68 -5.48 6.46
CA GLY A 149 17.97 -5.69 7.88
C GLY A 149 18.75 -6.99 8.18
N ASN A 150 19.21 -7.73 7.16
CA ASN A 150 19.85 -9.05 7.27
C ASN A 150 19.00 -10.10 8.01
N ARG A 151 17.66 -9.94 7.97
CA ARG A 151 16.68 -10.89 8.54
C ARG A 151 16.20 -11.81 7.43
N LEU A 152 17.11 -12.56 6.83
CA LEU A 152 16.91 -13.30 5.58
C LEU A 152 15.81 -14.38 5.67
N ARG A 153 15.64 -15.02 6.83
CA ARG A 153 14.60 -16.05 7.00
C ARG A 153 13.20 -15.43 7.01
N GLU A 154 13.04 -14.31 7.68
CA GLU A 154 11.78 -13.57 7.68
C GLU A 154 11.51 -12.97 6.30
N ALA A 155 12.53 -12.44 5.62
CA ALA A 155 12.42 -11.99 4.24
C ALA A 155 11.92 -13.11 3.31
N LEU A 156 12.46 -14.33 3.46
CA LEU A 156 12.02 -15.49 2.66
C LEU A 156 10.55 -15.86 2.93
N GLN A 157 10.09 -15.74 4.17
CA GLN A 157 8.69 -16.01 4.51
C GLN A 157 7.76 -15.03 3.81
N GLU A 158 8.03 -13.74 3.91
CA GLU A 158 7.19 -12.70 3.33
C GLU A 158 7.17 -12.74 1.79
N ILE A 159 8.33 -12.96 1.15
CA ILE A 159 8.38 -13.05 -0.32
C ILE A 159 7.64 -14.30 -0.86
N ILE A 160 7.59 -15.38 -0.09
CA ILE A 160 6.78 -16.55 -0.46
C ILE A 160 5.29 -16.22 -0.41
N VAL A 161 4.85 -15.47 0.60
CA VAL A 161 3.44 -15.03 0.69
C VAL A 161 3.11 -14.10 -0.48
N SER A 162 3.96 -13.10 -0.74
CA SER A 162 3.77 -12.18 -1.87
C SER A 162 3.62 -12.94 -3.20
N LEU A 163 4.54 -13.86 -3.49
CA LEU A 163 4.48 -14.71 -4.69
C LEU A 163 3.31 -15.71 -4.72
N HIS A 164 2.72 -16.04 -3.58
CA HIS A 164 1.48 -16.80 -3.54
C HIS A 164 0.29 -15.96 -4.00
N LEU A 165 0.29 -14.67 -3.66
CA LEU A 165 -0.74 -13.72 -4.05
C LEU A 165 -0.54 -13.21 -5.50
N ALA A 166 0.70 -12.99 -5.92
CA ALA A 166 1.10 -12.53 -7.26
C ALA A 166 2.21 -13.41 -7.87
N PRO A 167 1.89 -14.60 -8.43
CA PRO A 167 2.88 -15.64 -8.76
C PRO A 167 3.85 -15.29 -9.87
N GLU A 168 3.51 -14.38 -10.77
CA GLU A 168 4.26 -14.16 -12.02
C GLU A 168 5.09 -12.86 -12.03
N ASP A 169 5.20 -12.18 -10.89
CA ASP A 169 6.00 -10.96 -10.81
C ASP A 169 7.51 -11.25 -10.90
N PRO A 170 8.21 -10.75 -11.93
CA PRO A 170 9.63 -11.05 -12.14
C PRO A 170 10.53 -10.35 -11.11
N ASP A 171 10.17 -9.19 -10.58
CA ASP A 171 10.92 -8.48 -9.55
C ASP A 171 10.87 -9.24 -8.21
N GLU A 172 9.69 -9.74 -7.84
CA GLU A 172 9.50 -10.54 -6.63
C GLU A 172 10.26 -11.86 -6.71
N ARG A 173 10.16 -12.58 -7.84
CA ARG A 173 10.94 -13.82 -8.05
C ARG A 173 12.44 -13.58 -8.06
N ASN A 174 12.91 -12.51 -8.69
CA ASN A 174 14.31 -12.14 -8.66
C ASN A 174 14.78 -11.85 -7.23
N THR A 175 13.99 -11.14 -6.45
CA THR A 175 14.26 -10.84 -5.03
C THR A 175 14.31 -12.12 -4.20
N LYS A 176 13.39 -13.07 -4.41
CA LYS A 176 13.45 -14.39 -3.76
C LYS A 176 14.73 -15.13 -4.11
N GLY A 177 15.16 -15.07 -5.37
CA GLY A 177 16.44 -15.64 -5.80
C GLY A 177 17.63 -15.03 -5.07
N ILE A 178 17.65 -13.70 -4.86
CA ILE A 178 18.68 -12.99 -4.09
C ILE A 178 18.68 -13.48 -2.64
N ILE A 179 17.55 -13.49 -1.98
CA ILE A 179 17.40 -13.96 -0.59
C ILE A 179 17.88 -15.41 -0.44
N CYS A 180 17.52 -16.28 -1.39
CA CYS A 180 18.00 -17.67 -1.42
C CYS A 180 19.53 -17.75 -1.54
N ALA A 181 20.13 -16.92 -2.39
CA ALA A 181 21.59 -16.89 -2.58
C ALA A 181 22.31 -16.41 -1.31
N GLU A 182 21.78 -15.39 -0.65
CA GLU A 182 22.32 -14.86 0.61
C GLU A 182 22.19 -15.87 1.76
N LEU A 183 21.16 -16.70 1.75
CA LEU A 183 20.99 -17.84 2.66
C LEU A 183 21.92 -19.03 2.32
N GLY A 184 22.69 -18.94 1.22
CA GLY A 184 23.55 -20.03 0.73
C GLY A 184 22.81 -21.12 -0.07
N ASN A 185 21.51 -20.97 -0.30
CA ASN A 185 20.72 -21.91 -1.10
C ASN A 185 20.82 -21.58 -2.60
N LEU A 186 21.97 -21.89 -3.19
CA LEU A 186 22.24 -21.59 -4.60
C LEU A 186 21.36 -22.38 -5.58
N GLY A 187 20.80 -23.51 -5.16
CA GLY A 187 19.81 -24.27 -5.95
C GLY A 187 18.53 -23.48 -6.13
N CYS A 188 17.92 -23.04 -5.00
CA CYS A 188 16.75 -22.17 -5.00
C CYS A 188 16.98 -20.91 -5.84
N ALA A 189 18.11 -20.23 -5.63
CA ALA A 189 18.44 -19.01 -6.37
C ALA A 189 18.46 -19.23 -7.89
N ARG A 190 19.10 -20.30 -8.31
CA ARG A 190 19.17 -20.69 -9.74
C ARG A 190 17.79 -20.95 -10.32
N ASP A 191 16.95 -21.70 -9.61
CA ASP A 191 15.62 -22.07 -10.09
C ASP A 191 14.72 -20.85 -10.25
N GLU A 192 14.73 -19.92 -9.28
CA GLU A 192 13.95 -18.68 -9.36
C GLU A 192 14.42 -17.79 -10.52
N TRP A 193 15.72 -17.56 -10.68
CA TRP A 193 16.22 -16.73 -11.77
C TRP A 193 16.06 -17.39 -13.15
N ALA A 194 16.16 -18.74 -13.25
CA ALA A 194 15.90 -19.46 -14.48
C ALA A 194 14.42 -19.32 -14.88
N HIS A 195 13.49 -19.39 -13.91
CA HIS A 195 12.08 -19.17 -14.17
C HIS A 195 11.84 -17.74 -14.69
N VAL A 196 12.40 -16.72 -14.04
CA VAL A 196 12.28 -15.33 -14.52
C VAL A 196 12.79 -15.17 -15.95
N VAL A 197 13.95 -15.76 -16.29
CA VAL A 197 14.50 -15.67 -17.65
C VAL A 197 13.61 -16.40 -18.66
N GLN A 198 12.92 -17.46 -18.26
CA GLN A 198 11.99 -18.19 -19.13
C GLN A 198 10.74 -17.36 -19.46
N VAL A 199 10.14 -16.70 -18.46
CA VAL A 199 8.88 -15.93 -18.63
C VAL A 199 9.13 -14.49 -19.09
N ALA A 200 10.26 -13.91 -18.69
CA ALA A 200 10.69 -12.56 -19.02
C ALA A 200 12.15 -12.56 -19.55
N PRO A 201 12.42 -13.00 -20.81
CA PRO A 201 13.78 -13.17 -21.33
C PRO A 201 14.63 -11.90 -21.32
N ASN A 202 14.01 -10.74 -21.35
CA ASN A 202 14.68 -9.43 -21.37
C ASN A 202 14.95 -8.87 -19.96
N TYR A 203 14.52 -9.55 -18.90
CA TYR A 203 14.75 -9.10 -17.54
C TYR A 203 16.23 -9.24 -17.15
N ALA A 204 16.94 -8.12 -17.22
CA ALA A 204 18.40 -8.07 -17.08
C ALA A 204 18.91 -8.54 -15.71
N PRO A 205 18.27 -8.20 -14.55
CA PRO A 205 18.79 -8.62 -13.24
C PRO A 205 18.90 -10.15 -13.09
N ALA A 206 17.85 -10.90 -13.42
CA ALA A 206 17.89 -12.36 -13.29
C ALA A 206 18.93 -13.01 -14.22
N ARG A 207 19.09 -12.50 -15.44
CA ARG A 207 20.15 -12.96 -16.37
C ARG A 207 21.54 -12.73 -15.81
N ALA A 208 21.78 -11.55 -15.23
CA ALA A 208 23.06 -11.22 -14.60
C ALA A 208 23.34 -12.14 -13.41
N ASN A 209 22.34 -12.36 -12.55
CA ASN A 209 22.46 -13.22 -11.39
C ASN A 209 22.75 -14.68 -11.77
N LEU A 210 22.10 -15.22 -12.80
CA LEU A 210 22.42 -16.56 -13.34
C LEU A 210 23.83 -16.62 -13.89
N ALA A 211 24.31 -15.62 -14.61
CA ALA A 211 25.67 -15.56 -15.15
C ALA A 211 26.71 -15.59 -14.02
N ILE A 212 26.45 -14.91 -12.91
CA ILE A 212 27.32 -14.94 -11.72
C ILE A 212 27.40 -16.34 -11.13
N LEU A 213 26.27 -17.04 -10.98
CA LEU A 213 26.25 -18.42 -10.47
C LEU A 213 27.00 -19.40 -11.37
N SER A 214 27.08 -19.15 -12.67
CA SER A 214 27.81 -19.98 -13.65
C SER A 214 29.30 -19.69 -13.72
N GLY A 215 29.85 -18.79 -12.90
CA GLY A 215 31.27 -18.48 -12.80
C GLY A 215 31.74 -17.25 -13.57
N SER A 216 30.83 -16.47 -14.14
CA SER A 216 31.16 -15.17 -14.71
C SER A 216 31.32 -14.14 -13.57
N ARG A 217 32.52 -13.55 -13.46
CA ARG A 217 32.96 -12.67 -12.36
C ARG A 217 32.24 -11.31 -12.31
N MET A 218 30.95 -11.26 -12.00
CA MET A 218 30.27 -9.99 -11.67
C MET A 218 29.55 -10.12 -10.31
N PRO A 219 29.49 -9.07 -9.47
CA PRO A 219 28.72 -9.10 -8.24
C PRO A 219 27.24 -9.32 -8.53
N LEU A 220 26.49 -9.93 -7.58
CA LEU A 220 25.03 -10.10 -7.68
C LEU A 220 24.39 -8.76 -8.05
N ALA A 221 23.62 -8.76 -9.14
CA ALA A 221 22.82 -7.59 -9.48
C ALA A 221 21.71 -7.46 -8.42
N ALA A 222 21.81 -6.42 -7.60
CA ALA A 222 20.75 -6.07 -6.66
C ALA A 222 19.42 -5.98 -7.39
N SER A 223 18.32 -6.34 -6.71
CA SER A 223 17.00 -5.97 -7.18
C SER A 223 17.05 -4.47 -7.45
N THR A 224 16.84 -4.08 -8.69
CA THR A 224 16.60 -2.67 -8.98
C THR A 224 15.28 -2.40 -8.30
N SER A 225 15.33 -1.94 -7.05
CA SER A 225 14.22 -1.38 -6.34
C SER A 225 13.78 -0.14 -7.10
N SER A 226 13.23 -0.32 -8.30
CA SER A 226 12.45 0.71 -9.01
C SER A 226 11.20 1.07 -8.22
N ALA A 227 10.85 0.31 -7.20
CA ALA A 227 9.85 0.67 -6.20
C ALA A 227 10.20 1.93 -5.38
N LEU A 228 11.44 2.44 -5.45
CA LEU A 228 11.85 3.67 -4.75
C LEU A 228 11.99 4.90 -5.65
N GLY A 229 11.67 4.81 -6.93
CA GLY A 229 11.79 5.92 -7.87
C GLY A 229 10.80 5.85 -9.01
N GLY A 230 9.64 6.41 -8.82
CA GLY A 230 8.74 6.92 -9.83
C GLY A 230 8.44 6.03 -11.03
N ASP A 231 7.56 5.05 -10.90
CA ASP A 231 6.60 4.67 -11.90
C ASP A 231 5.67 3.62 -11.26
N GLY A 232 4.55 4.05 -10.74
CA GLY A 232 3.47 3.14 -10.40
C GLY A 232 3.05 3.05 -8.92
N PHE A 233 2.94 4.16 -8.20
CA PHE A 233 2.00 4.19 -7.08
C PHE A 233 0.58 4.22 -7.67
N ALA A 234 0.05 3.05 -8.00
CA ALA A 234 -1.35 2.94 -8.34
C ALA A 234 -2.16 3.20 -7.06
N PHE A 235 -2.99 4.24 -7.07
CA PHE A 235 -4.10 4.32 -6.14
C PHE A 235 -4.96 3.07 -6.36
N ALA A 236 -4.99 2.16 -5.39
CA ALA A 236 -6.03 1.15 -5.32
C ALA A 236 -7.36 1.89 -5.11
N HIS A 237 -8.24 1.83 -6.11
CA HIS A 237 -9.59 2.39 -6.10
C HIS A 237 -10.53 1.62 -5.18
#